data_8ddfaf98293f4a063eb73104eb6b5388
#
_entry.id   8ddfaf98293f4a063eb73104eb6b5388
#
_cell.length_a   1.000
_cell.length_b   1.000
_cell.length_c   1.000
_cell.angle_alpha   90.00
_cell.angle_beta   90.00
_cell.angle_gamma   90.00
#
_symmetry.space_group_name_H-M   'P 1'
#
loop_
_entity.id
_entity.type
_entity.pdbx_description
1 polymer ?
#
loop_
_entity_poly.entity_id
_entity_poly.type
_entity_poly.pdbx_seq_one_letter_code
_entity_poly.pdbx_strand_id
1 'polypeptide(L)'
;MTERLEVQRAIAADQHAIFRVLCDPRGHVAIDSSGMLMDATGEPVSAVGDTFAVHMDREALNDYPMGLYDVSVRIVTLNPGREIAWTIEGQLNLGHVYGYRLEPIDGGTLVTSYYDWSSVEQSWKDAAIFPVIPESALRATLGILARTVAPGIARPETAAG
;
A
#
# COMPACT_ATOMS: atom_id res chain seq x y z
N MET A 1 -10.93 3.50 -20.10
CA MET A 1 -11.03 3.53 -18.63
C MET A 1 -9.69 3.20 -18.01
N THR A 2 -9.32 3.97 -17.01
CA THR A 2 -8.07 3.77 -16.28
C THR A 2 -8.18 2.53 -15.41
N GLU A 3 -7.19 1.66 -15.49
CA GLU A 3 -7.10 0.47 -14.63
C GLU A 3 -6.00 0.64 -13.58
N ARG A 4 -5.79 1.87 -13.17
CA ARG A 4 -4.76 2.27 -12.21
C ARG A 4 -5.20 3.54 -11.49
N LEU A 5 -4.97 3.56 -10.18
CA LEU A 5 -5.13 4.75 -9.34
C LEU A 5 -3.76 5.18 -8.84
N GLU A 6 -3.53 6.49 -8.77
CA GLU A 6 -2.33 7.05 -8.14
C GLU A 6 -2.72 8.26 -7.30
N VAL A 7 -2.15 8.33 -6.10
CA VAL A 7 -2.28 9.49 -5.21
C VAL A 7 -0.91 9.86 -4.69
N GLN A 8 -0.69 11.15 -4.42
CA GLN A 8 0.61 11.65 -3.95
C GLN A 8 0.46 12.45 -2.68
N ARG A 9 1.52 12.40 -1.86
CA ARG A 9 1.65 13.25 -0.69
C ARG A 9 3.12 13.54 -0.43
N ALA A 10 3.44 14.82 -0.19
CA ALA A 10 4.75 15.21 0.33
C ALA A 10 4.79 14.94 1.84
N ILE A 11 5.84 14.30 2.31
CA ILE A 11 6.02 13.95 3.73
C ILE A 11 7.37 14.47 4.19
N ALA A 12 7.39 15.13 5.36
CA ALA A 12 8.58 15.72 5.95
C ALA A 12 9.44 14.66 6.65
N ALA A 13 9.85 13.65 5.91
CA ALA A 13 10.70 12.56 6.39
C ALA A 13 11.61 12.08 5.27
N ASP A 14 12.75 11.53 5.66
CA ASP A 14 13.70 10.94 4.72
C ASP A 14 13.13 9.69 4.04
N GLN A 15 13.45 9.51 2.76
CA GLN A 15 12.95 8.38 1.99
C GLN A 15 13.29 7.02 2.61
N HIS A 16 14.45 6.89 3.24
CA HIS A 16 14.85 5.62 3.85
C HIS A 16 14.05 5.34 5.13
N ALA A 17 13.70 6.37 5.89
CA ALA A 17 12.82 6.21 7.06
C ALA A 17 11.42 5.75 6.64
N ILE A 18 10.89 6.32 5.57
CA ILE A 18 9.60 5.91 5.01
C ILE A 18 9.69 4.47 4.48
N PHE A 19 10.75 4.18 3.72
CA PHE A 19 10.93 2.86 3.10
C PHE A 19 11.00 1.74 4.13
N ARG A 20 11.62 1.99 5.29
CA ARG A 20 11.65 1.01 6.38
C ARG A 20 10.25 0.63 6.86
N VAL A 21 9.35 1.59 6.97
CA VAL A 21 7.95 1.31 7.34
C VAL A 21 7.27 0.45 6.27
N LEU A 22 7.52 0.76 5.00
CA LEU A 22 6.89 0.06 3.88
C LEU A 22 7.42 -1.37 3.69
N CYS A 23 8.65 -1.64 4.14
CA CYS A 23 9.23 -2.98 4.10
C CYS A 23 8.86 -3.84 5.31
N ASP A 24 8.39 -3.23 6.38
CA ASP A 24 8.03 -3.94 7.61
C ASP A 24 6.59 -4.43 7.52
N PRO A 25 6.34 -5.74 7.69
CA PRO A 25 4.97 -6.26 7.71
C PRO A 25 4.06 -5.53 8.70
N ARG A 26 4.57 -5.20 9.88
CA ARG A 26 3.82 -4.43 10.88
C ARG A 26 3.61 -2.98 10.47
N GLY A 27 4.47 -2.45 9.60
CA GLY A 27 4.30 -1.13 9.01
C GLY A 27 3.05 -1.07 8.13
N HIS A 28 2.79 -2.13 7.36
CA HIS A 28 1.57 -2.23 6.55
C HIS A 28 0.32 -2.16 7.43
N VAL A 29 0.32 -2.86 8.56
CA VAL A 29 -0.80 -2.82 9.52
C VAL A 29 -0.93 -1.41 10.13
N ALA A 30 0.20 -0.82 10.53
CA ALA A 30 0.20 0.47 11.19
C ALA A 30 -0.38 1.60 10.33
N ILE A 31 -0.17 1.55 9.02
CA ILE A 31 -0.63 2.61 8.11
C ILE A 31 -1.94 2.27 7.41
N ASP A 32 -2.47 1.06 7.59
CA ASP A 32 -3.72 0.66 6.95
C ASP A 32 -4.88 1.58 7.32
N SER A 33 -5.61 2.04 6.31
CA SER A 33 -6.79 2.88 6.50
C SER A 33 -8.09 2.12 6.29
N SER A 34 -8.03 0.87 5.81
CA SER A 34 -9.23 0.09 5.54
C SER A 34 -9.83 -0.54 6.80
N GLY A 35 -9.03 -0.73 7.83
CA GLY A 35 -9.44 -1.44 9.03
C GLY A 35 -9.45 -2.96 8.89
N MET A 36 -9.02 -3.49 7.74
CA MET A 36 -8.98 -4.94 7.51
C MET A 36 -7.74 -5.61 8.09
N LEU A 37 -6.61 -4.91 8.10
CA LEU A 37 -5.33 -5.50 8.51
C LEU A 37 -5.23 -5.50 10.03
N MET A 38 -5.44 -6.66 10.63
CA MET A 38 -5.42 -6.80 12.10
C MET A 38 -4.01 -7.04 12.64
N ASP A 39 -3.21 -7.83 11.93
CA ASP A 39 -1.83 -8.13 12.32
C ASP A 39 -1.08 -8.71 11.12
N ALA A 40 0.23 -8.87 11.24
CA ALA A 40 1.08 -9.45 10.21
C ALA A 40 2.15 -10.32 10.84
N THR A 41 2.58 -11.36 10.11
CA THR A 41 3.63 -12.27 10.55
C THR A 41 4.70 -12.37 9.46
N GLY A 42 5.94 -12.14 9.82
CA GLY A 42 7.09 -12.21 8.91
C GLY A 42 8.15 -11.18 9.27
N GLU A 43 9.27 -11.26 8.59
CA GLU A 43 10.38 -10.33 8.74
C GLU A 43 10.30 -9.21 7.69
N PRO A 44 10.96 -8.06 7.92
CA PRO A 44 11.05 -7.03 6.90
C PRO A 44 11.55 -7.59 5.58
N VAL A 45 10.92 -7.17 4.48
CA VAL A 45 11.27 -7.65 3.15
C VAL A 45 12.50 -6.93 2.62
N SER A 46 13.31 -7.64 1.82
CA SER A 46 14.55 -7.10 1.27
C SER A 46 14.77 -7.44 -0.20
N ALA A 47 13.93 -8.28 -0.79
CA ALA A 47 14.10 -8.71 -2.19
C ALA A 47 12.75 -9.04 -2.83
N VAL A 48 12.72 -8.95 -4.16
CA VAL A 48 11.60 -9.47 -4.95
C VAL A 48 11.43 -10.96 -4.66
N GLY A 49 10.19 -11.37 -4.45
CA GLY A 49 9.85 -12.75 -4.10
C GLY A 49 9.67 -12.97 -2.60
N ASP A 50 10.14 -12.04 -1.75
CA ASP A 50 9.90 -12.14 -0.32
C ASP A 50 8.40 -12.04 -0.03
N THR A 51 7.96 -12.77 0.99
CA THR A 51 6.55 -12.84 1.39
C THR A 51 6.39 -12.60 2.88
N PHE A 52 5.20 -12.15 3.26
CA PHE A 52 4.76 -12.17 4.64
C PHE A 52 3.24 -12.38 4.70
N ALA A 53 2.76 -12.84 5.84
CA ALA A 53 1.35 -13.10 6.04
C ALA A 53 0.67 -11.87 6.66
N VAL A 54 -0.56 -11.58 6.22
CA VAL A 54 -1.41 -10.56 6.83
C VAL A 54 -2.69 -11.23 7.32
N HIS A 55 -3.01 -10.97 8.58
CA HIS A 55 -4.20 -11.50 9.23
C HIS A 55 -5.30 -10.44 9.10
N MET A 56 -6.36 -10.79 8.40
CA MET A 56 -7.39 -9.84 7.96
C MET A 56 -8.73 -10.13 8.62
N ASP A 57 -9.48 -9.07 8.84
CA ASP A 57 -10.87 -9.14 9.21
C ASP A 57 -11.65 -8.21 8.28
N ARG A 58 -12.52 -8.78 7.46
CA ARG A 58 -13.27 -8.02 6.46
C ARG A 58 -14.52 -7.34 7.01
N GLU A 59 -14.80 -7.52 8.29
CA GLU A 59 -15.97 -6.90 8.91
C GLU A 59 -16.03 -5.39 8.71
N ALA A 60 -14.87 -4.72 8.78
CA ALA A 60 -14.79 -3.27 8.63
C ALA A 60 -15.30 -2.74 7.28
N LEU A 61 -15.24 -3.54 6.21
CA LEU A 61 -15.74 -3.15 4.88
C LEU A 61 -17.23 -3.35 4.72
N ASN A 62 -17.83 -4.23 5.52
CA ASN A 62 -19.25 -4.54 5.46
C ASN A 62 -19.75 -4.87 4.04
N ASP A 63 -18.93 -5.63 3.28
CA ASP A 63 -19.27 -6.02 1.90
C ASP A 63 -19.52 -7.53 1.77
N TYR A 64 -18.48 -8.36 1.94
CA TYR A 64 -18.60 -9.81 1.83
C TYR A 64 -18.43 -10.46 3.21
N PRO A 65 -19.22 -11.50 3.52
CA PRO A 65 -19.18 -12.14 4.85
C PRO A 65 -18.01 -13.11 4.99
N MET A 66 -16.79 -12.66 4.74
CA MET A 66 -15.59 -13.48 4.83
C MET A 66 -15.05 -13.61 6.26
N GLY A 67 -15.34 -12.63 7.13
CA GLY A 67 -14.83 -12.63 8.50
C GLY A 67 -13.31 -12.62 8.55
N LEU A 68 -12.75 -13.49 9.39
CA LEU A 68 -11.29 -13.61 9.57
C LEU A 68 -10.70 -14.49 8.47
N TYR A 69 -9.60 -14.03 7.85
CA TYR A 69 -8.86 -14.82 6.86
C TYR A 69 -7.43 -14.28 6.75
N ASP A 70 -6.54 -15.10 6.18
CA ASP A 70 -5.16 -14.73 5.98
C ASP A 70 -4.87 -14.60 4.49
N VAL A 71 -3.98 -13.67 4.15
CA VAL A 71 -3.41 -13.54 2.82
C VAL A 71 -1.89 -13.46 2.93
N SER A 72 -1.21 -13.78 1.82
CA SER A 72 0.23 -13.54 1.69
C SER A 72 0.45 -12.32 0.81
N VAL A 73 1.32 -11.45 1.26
CA VAL A 73 1.86 -10.35 0.44
C VAL A 73 3.14 -10.86 -0.20
N ARG A 74 3.26 -10.78 -1.51
CA ARG A 74 4.48 -11.17 -2.24
C ARG A 74 5.04 -9.96 -2.96
N ILE A 75 6.30 -9.66 -2.70
CA ILE A 75 6.97 -8.49 -3.29
C ILE A 75 7.27 -8.77 -4.77
N VAL A 76 6.82 -7.87 -5.63
CA VAL A 76 7.05 -7.95 -7.09
C VAL A 76 8.02 -6.91 -7.61
N THR A 77 8.20 -5.80 -6.89
CA THR A 77 9.18 -4.75 -7.20
C THR A 77 9.82 -4.28 -5.91
N LEU A 78 11.14 -4.15 -5.90
CA LEU A 78 11.83 -3.58 -4.74
C LEU A 78 13.12 -2.89 -5.19
N ASN A 79 13.09 -1.56 -5.13
CA ASN A 79 14.26 -0.70 -5.37
C ASN A 79 14.48 0.09 -4.08
N PRO A 80 15.55 -0.21 -3.30
CA PRO A 80 15.74 0.36 -1.97
C PRO A 80 15.61 1.88 -1.93
N GLY A 81 14.74 2.36 -1.05
CA GLY A 81 14.48 3.79 -0.86
C GLY A 81 13.70 4.45 -1.99
N ARG A 82 13.32 3.74 -3.03
CA ARG A 82 12.69 4.31 -4.23
C ARG A 82 11.35 3.72 -4.59
N GLU A 83 11.21 2.41 -4.52
CA GLU A 83 9.95 1.76 -4.90
C GLU A 83 9.80 0.41 -4.25
N ILE A 84 8.58 0.11 -3.80
CA ILE A 84 8.17 -1.21 -3.34
C ILE A 84 6.78 -1.48 -3.89
N ALA A 85 6.57 -2.67 -4.44
CA ALA A 85 5.26 -3.08 -4.93
C ALA A 85 5.05 -4.55 -4.63
N TRP A 86 3.79 -4.92 -4.45
CA TRP A 86 3.40 -6.27 -4.08
C TRP A 86 2.07 -6.67 -4.68
N THR A 87 1.86 -7.98 -4.75
CA THR A 87 0.58 -8.58 -5.06
C THR A 87 0.09 -9.39 -3.87
N ILE A 88 -1.20 -9.68 -3.84
CA ILE A 88 -1.84 -10.43 -2.76
C ILE A 88 -2.12 -11.83 -3.27
N GLU A 89 -1.70 -12.83 -2.51
CA GLU A 89 -1.94 -14.24 -2.78
C GLU A 89 -2.76 -14.84 -1.64
N GLY A 90 -3.71 -15.71 -1.98
CA GLY A 90 -4.59 -16.36 -1.00
C GLY A 90 -5.53 -17.30 -1.70
N GLN A 91 -6.79 -17.36 -1.26
CA GLN A 91 -7.81 -18.16 -1.93
C GLN A 91 -8.05 -17.70 -3.37
N LEU A 92 -7.92 -16.39 -3.61
CA LEU A 92 -8.01 -15.79 -4.94
C LEU A 92 -6.70 -15.07 -5.24
N ASN A 93 -6.12 -15.35 -6.41
CA ASN A 93 -4.91 -14.70 -6.88
C ASN A 93 -5.28 -13.83 -8.07
N LEU A 94 -5.70 -12.59 -7.80
CA LEU A 94 -6.22 -11.69 -8.82
C LEU A 94 -5.14 -11.09 -9.69
N GLY A 95 -3.90 -11.00 -9.18
CA GLY A 95 -2.79 -10.41 -9.92
C GLY A 95 -2.76 -8.88 -9.89
N HIS A 96 -3.59 -8.25 -9.07
CA HIS A 96 -3.52 -6.80 -8.88
C HIS A 96 -2.29 -6.42 -8.07
N VAL A 97 -1.80 -5.20 -8.26
CA VAL A 97 -0.55 -4.73 -7.67
C VAL A 97 -0.80 -3.43 -6.91
N TYR A 98 -0.28 -3.38 -5.69
CA TYR A 98 -0.19 -2.17 -4.89
C TYR A 98 1.26 -1.75 -4.79
N GLY A 99 1.53 -0.46 -4.74
CA GLY A 99 2.90 -0.03 -4.59
C GLY A 99 3.06 1.42 -4.14
N TYR A 100 4.31 1.74 -3.81
CA TYR A 100 4.72 3.08 -3.45
C TYR A 100 6.00 3.44 -4.19
N ARG A 101 6.03 4.64 -4.78
CA ARG A 101 7.25 5.25 -5.29
C ARG A 101 7.65 6.42 -4.40
N LEU A 102 8.93 6.54 -4.11
CA LEU A 102 9.49 7.58 -3.27
C LEU A 102 10.45 8.43 -4.08
N GLU A 103 10.28 9.74 -4.00
CA GLU A 103 11.14 10.69 -4.69
C GLU A 103 11.62 11.74 -3.67
N PRO A 104 12.95 11.88 -3.45
CA PRO A 104 13.46 12.90 -2.54
C PRO A 104 13.14 14.29 -3.09
N ILE A 105 12.67 15.16 -2.21
CA ILE A 105 12.37 16.57 -2.49
C ILE A 105 12.97 17.43 -1.39
N ASP A 106 12.99 18.74 -1.59
CA ASP A 106 13.44 19.66 -0.55
C ASP A 106 12.55 19.51 0.68
N GLY A 107 13.14 19.20 1.80
CA GLY A 107 12.46 19.07 3.09
C GLY A 107 11.78 17.72 3.33
N GLY A 108 11.93 16.73 2.46
CA GLY A 108 11.33 15.42 2.67
C GLY A 108 11.28 14.54 1.45
N THR A 109 10.15 13.87 1.30
CA THR A 109 9.93 12.88 0.24
C THR A 109 8.54 13.05 -0.38
N LEU A 110 8.46 13.01 -1.70
CA LEU A 110 7.19 12.88 -2.40
C LEU A 110 6.87 11.40 -2.53
N VAL A 111 5.77 10.98 -1.92
CA VAL A 111 5.32 9.58 -1.93
C VAL A 111 4.15 9.44 -2.88
N THR A 112 4.26 8.52 -3.84
CA THR A 112 3.17 8.15 -4.74
C THR A 112 2.69 6.77 -4.34
N SER A 113 1.43 6.66 -3.94
CA SER A 113 0.75 5.38 -3.71
C SER A 113 -0.02 5.01 -4.97
N TYR A 114 0.11 3.79 -5.45
CA TYR A 114 -0.61 3.34 -6.63
C TYR A 114 -1.25 1.98 -6.43
N TYR A 115 -2.34 1.75 -7.17
CA TYR A 115 -3.05 0.48 -7.23
C TYR A 115 -3.34 0.20 -8.70
N ASP A 116 -2.87 -0.93 -9.20
CA ASP A 116 -2.92 -1.29 -10.63
C ASP A 116 -3.58 -2.66 -10.79
N TRP A 117 -4.67 -2.70 -11.57
CA TRP A 117 -5.37 -3.95 -11.87
C TRP A 117 -5.39 -4.24 -13.37
N SER A 118 -4.49 -3.62 -14.13
CA SER A 118 -4.44 -3.78 -15.60
C SER A 118 -4.12 -5.21 -16.04
N SER A 119 -3.35 -5.95 -15.23
CA SER A 119 -2.95 -7.33 -15.52
C SER A 119 -3.93 -8.39 -15.02
N VAL A 120 -5.03 -7.98 -14.40
CA VAL A 120 -6.07 -8.90 -13.90
C VAL A 120 -6.82 -9.51 -15.08
N GLU A 121 -7.23 -10.77 -14.95
CA GLU A 121 -8.00 -11.45 -15.99
C GLU A 121 -9.32 -10.70 -16.29
N GLN A 122 -9.70 -10.67 -17.55
CA GLN A 122 -10.88 -9.93 -18.01
C GLN A 122 -12.16 -10.35 -17.29
N SER A 123 -12.31 -11.64 -16.98
CA SER A 123 -13.47 -12.14 -16.24
C SER A 123 -13.68 -11.45 -14.90
N TRP A 124 -12.59 -11.14 -14.19
CA TRP A 124 -12.64 -10.40 -12.93
C TRP A 124 -12.97 -8.92 -13.14
N LYS A 125 -12.45 -8.33 -14.22
CA LYS A 125 -12.79 -6.94 -14.59
C LYS A 125 -14.27 -6.82 -14.93
N ASP A 126 -14.82 -7.81 -15.63
CA ASP A 126 -16.23 -7.85 -16.00
C ASP A 126 -17.16 -7.95 -14.78
N ALA A 127 -16.65 -8.49 -13.66
CA ALA A 127 -17.39 -8.55 -12.41
C ALA A 127 -17.53 -7.17 -11.73
N ALA A 128 -16.85 -6.14 -12.25
CA ALA A 128 -16.94 -4.76 -11.79
C ALA A 128 -16.57 -4.57 -10.29
N ILE A 129 -15.64 -5.36 -9.80
CA ILE A 129 -15.19 -5.27 -8.40
C ILE A 129 -14.00 -4.32 -8.20
N PHE A 130 -13.41 -3.82 -9.29
CA PHE A 130 -12.25 -2.93 -9.21
C PHE A 130 -12.66 -1.45 -9.35
N PRO A 131 -11.98 -0.53 -8.64
CA PRO A 131 -10.93 -0.82 -7.66
C PRO A 131 -11.50 -1.40 -6.36
N VAL A 132 -10.83 -2.42 -5.82
CA VAL A 132 -11.21 -3.01 -4.53
C VAL A 132 -11.00 -2.00 -3.40
N ILE A 133 -9.94 -1.20 -3.52
CA ILE A 133 -9.63 -0.12 -2.58
C ILE A 133 -9.82 1.22 -3.31
N PRO A 134 -10.68 2.12 -2.82
CA PRO A 134 -10.93 3.40 -3.48
C PRO A 134 -9.80 4.40 -3.30
N GLU A 135 -9.77 5.42 -4.16
CA GLU A 135 -8.77 6.49 -4.09
C GLU A 135 -8.71 7.14 -2.71
N SER A 136 -9.86 7.36 -2.08
CA SER A 136 -9.93 7.96 -0.75
C SER A 136 -9.17 7.15 0.31
N ALA A 137 -9.18 5.83 0.19
CA ALA A 137 -8.44 4.95 1.11
C ALA A 137 -6.93 5.07 0.88
N LEU A 138 -6.49 5.19 -0.38
CA LEU A 138 -5.07 5.42 -0.67
C LEU A 138 -4.61 6.76 -0.08
N ARG A 139 -5.41 7.81 -0.19
CA ARG A 139 -5.10 9.10 0.40
C ARG A 139 -5.04 9.04 1.92
N ALA A 140 -5.98 8.36 2.54
CA ALA A 140 -6.01 8.20 3.99
C ALA A 140 -4.78 7.45 4.49
N THR A 141 -4.37 6.39 3.79
CA THR A 141 -3.16 5.63 4.12
C THR A 141 -1.91 6.52 4.06
N LEU A 142 -1.79 7.39 3.06
CA LEU A 142 -0.67 8.34 3.00
C LEU A 142 -0.69 9.32 4.17
N GLY A 143 -1.86 9.74 4.63
CA GLY A 143 -1.98 10.58 5.83
C GLY A 143 -1.52 9.86 7.09
N ILE A 144 -1.88 8.59 7.23
CA ILE A 144 -1.44 7.77 8.37
C ILE A 144 0.07 7.53 8.31
N LEU A 145 0.61 7.24 7.12
CA LEU A 145 2.06 7.13 6.91
C LEU A 145 2.78 8.40 7.35
N ALA A 146 2.27 9.55 6.94
CA ALA A 146 2.87 10.85 7.30
C ALA A 146 2.92 11.04 8.82
N ARG A 147 1.84 10.78 9.54
CA ARG A 147 1.85 10.93 11.00
C ARG A 147 2.67 9.85 11.70
N THR A 148 2.90 8.70 11.04
CA THR A 148 3.73 7.64 11.59
C THR A 148 5.20 8.03 11.56
N VAL A 149 5.68 8.63 10.47
CA VAL A 149 7.10 8.96 10.30
C VAL A 149 7.44 10.41 10.66
N ALA A 150 6.45 11.32 10.64
CA ALA A 150 6.65 12.75 10.88
C ALA A 150 5.46 13.34 11.64
N PRO A 151 5.16 12.85 12.87
CA PRO A 151 3.97 13.27 13.60
C PRO A 151 4.03 14.77 13.94
N GLY A 152 2.97 15.51 13.54
CA GLY A 152 2.85 16.93 13.83
C GLY A 152 3.70 17.85 12.96
N ILE A 153 4.46 17.31 12.01
CA ILE A 153 5.32 18.12 11.15
C ILE A 153 4.59 18.47 9.86
N ALA A 154 4.61 19.75 9.48
CA ALA A 154 3.96 20.21 8.27
C ALA A 154 4.58 19.61 7.02
N ARG A 155 3.75 19.37 6.02
CA ARG A 155 4.20 18.86 4.72
C ARG A 155 5.16 19.86 4.07
N PRO A 156 6.22 19.37 3.40
CA PRO A 156 7.02 20.22 2.53
C PRO A 156 6.16 20.78 1.39
N GLU A 157 6.48 21.97 0.90
CA GLU A 157 5.86 22.50 -0.30
C GLU A 157 6.44 21.79 -1.52
N THR A 158 5.59 21.52 -2.49
CA THR A 158 6.00 20.93 -3.76
C THR A 158 5.79 21.94 -4.88
N ALA A 159 6.71 21.91 -5.87
CA ALA A 159 6.62 22.83 -7.02
C ALA A 159 5.38 22.61 -7.87
N ALA A 160 4.73 21.47 -7.73
CA ALA A 160 3.51 21.13 -8.45
C ALA A 160 2.25 21.52 -7.69
N GLY A 161 2.32 22.52 -6.88
CA GLY A 161 1.25 23.15 -6.11
C GLY A 161 -0.12 22.55 -6.16
#